data_13bc9bbf3bc37c5aee224d6923b9d10b
#
_entry.id   13bc9bbf3bc37c5aee224d6923b9d10b
#
_cell.length_a   1.000
_cell.length_b   1.000
_cell.length_c   1.000
_cell.angle_alpha   90.00
_cell.angle_beta   90.00
_cell.angle_gamma   90.00
#
_symmetry.space_group_name_H-M   'P 1'
#
loop_
_entity.id
_entity.type
_entity.pdbx_description
1 polymer ?
#
loop_
_entity_poly.entity_id
_entity_poly.type
_entity_poly.pdbx_seq_one_letter_code
_entity_poly.pdbx_strand_id
1 'polypeptide(L)'
;MTLGVFHQVYTRPKATEEAIKSFRQFHPDTPYVLICDGGKSFHRIAKKYDCFYVHEENNLGYKDHTHAHQVKFGNIPIGTGIYGMTKEKVLEWLRRFRLACTLCNTDHILMMEDDILIRGEINVPETWEFAGQAKPGNLLQEEFMRYLTEKYGVEWNVNLSLIHI
;
A
#
# COMPACT_ATOMS: atom_id res chain seq x y z
N MET A 1 -0.33 20.88 0.20
CA MET A 1 -0.24 19.46 0.60
C MET A 1 0.38 18.67 -0.53
N THR A 2 1.36 17.82 -0.22
CA THR A 2 2.13 17.07 -1.21
C THR A 2 1.83 15.58 -1.12
N LEU A 3 1.73 14.91 -2.28
CA LEU A 3 1.46 13.49 -2.41
C LEU A 3 2.71 12.79 -2.91
N GLY A 4 3.05 11.64 -2.34
CA GLY A 4 4.05 10.71 -2.86
C GLY A 4 3.42 9.34 -3.12
N VAL A 5 4.12 8.46 -3.82
CA VAL A 5 3.65 7.11 -4.12
C VAL A 5 4.63 6.05 -3.63
N PHE A 6 4.10 5.05 -2.95
CA PHE A 6 4.77 3.79 -2.67
C PHE A 6 4.12 2.67 -3.47
N HIS A 7 4.87 2.07 -4.38
CA HIS A 7 4.42 0.96 -5.21
C HIS A 7 5.37 -0.23 -5.05
N GLN A 8 4.89 -1.27 -4.41
CA GLN A 8 5.63 -2.52 -4.26
C GLN A 8 5.33 -3.44 -5.44
N VAL A 9 6.38 -3.92 -6.12
CA VAL A 9 6.26 -4.72 -7.35
C VAL A 9 7.08 -6.00 -7.27
N TYR A 10 6.73 -6.99 -8.10
CA TYR A 10 7.42 -8.29 -8.08
C TYR A 10 7.73 -8.85 -9.47
N THR A 11 6.73 -9.28 -10.25
CA THR A 11 6.96 -10.04 -11.49
C THR A 11 6.17 -9.56 -12.70
N ARG A 12 5.35 -8.50 -12.60
CA ARG A 12 4.41 -8.05 -13.63
C ARG A 12 4.79 -6.72 -14.26
N PRO A 13 5.93 -6.60 -14.97
CA PRO A 13 6.43 -5.30 -15.45
C PRO A 13 5.45 -4.57 -16.39
N LYS A 14 4.66 -5.28 -17.19
CA LYS A 14 3.67 -4.64 -18.06
C LYS A 14 2.51 -4.02 -17.26
N ALA A 15 1.99 -4.72 -16.25
CA ALA A 15 0.94 -4.19 -15.39
C ALA A 15 1.45 -2.99 -14.59
N THR A 16 2.63 -3.11 -13.98
CA THR A 16 3.30 -2.01 -13.29
C THR A 16 3.48 -0.79 -14.19
N GLU A 17 3.92 -0.98 -15.44
CA GLU A 17 4.12 0.12 -16.38
C GLU A 17 2.80 0.83 -16.69
N GLU A 18 1.71 0.10 -16.93
CA GLU A 18 0.39 0.70 -17.17
C GLU A 18 -0.16 1.42 -15.93
N ALA A 19 0.05 0.87 -14.73
CA ALA A 19 -0.32 1.54 -13.49
C ALA A 19 0.42 2.89 -13.33
N ILE A 20 1.75 2.90 -13.48
CA ILE A 20 2.55 4.13 -13.41
C ILE A 20 2.14 5.13 -14.49
N LYS A 21 1.97 4.67 -15.73
CA LYS A 21 1.54 5.52 -16.85
C LYS A 21 0.20 6.17 -16.58
N SER A 22 -0.78 5.43 -16.06
CA SER A 22 -2.09 5.96 -15.71
C SER A 22 -1.99 7.04 -14.63
N PHE A 23 -1.15 6.83 -13.61
CA PHE A 23 -0.91 7.79 -12.55
C PHE A 23 -0.24 9.06 -13.09
N ARG A 24 0.82 8.92 -13.89
CA ARG A 24 1.59 10.03 -14.46
C ARG A 24 0.78 10.95 -15.40
N GLN A 25 -0.36 10.48 -15.92
CA GLN A 25 -1.27 11.32 -16.71
C GLN A 25 -1.88 12.47 -15.89
N PHE A 26 -2.11 12.24 -14.60
CA PHE A 26 -2.75 13.21 -13.70
C PHE A 26 -1.78 13.81 -12.69
N HIS A 27 -0.68 13.12 -12.40
CA HIS A 27 0.30 13.47 -11.38
C HIS A 27 1.74 13.35 -11.94
N PRO A 28 2.12 14.17 -12.94
CA PRO A 28 3.39 14.01 -13.66
C PRO A 28 4.62 14.18 -12.77
N ASP A 29 4.60 15.11 -11.82
CA ASP A 29 5.75 15.51 -11.01
C ASP A 29 5.74 14.90 -9.60
N THR A 30 4.76 14.07 -9.28
CA THR A 30 4.64 13.47 -7.93
C THR A 30 5.80 12.50 -7.66
N PRO A 31 6.51 12.62 -6.52
CA PRO A 31 7.52 11.65 -6.12
C PRO A 31 6.96 10.22 -6.10
N TYR A 32 7.63 9.32 -6.81
CA TYR A 32 7.16 7.95 -6.98
C TYR A 32 8.27 6.96 -6.63
N VAL A 33 8.03 6.13 -5.63
CA VAL A 33 8.96 5.10 -5.19
C VAL A 33 8.48 3.73 -5.60
N LEU A 34 9.30 3.05 -6.40
CA LEU A 34 9.07 1.70 -6.89
C LEU A 34 10.01 0.75 -6.17
N ILE A 35 9.47 -0.13 -5.33
CA ILE A 35 10.27 -1.12 -4.59
C ILE A 35 9.98 -2.51 -5.13
N CYS A 36 10.99 -3.15 -5.72
CA CYS A 36 10.89 -4.52 -6.20
C CYS A 36 11.13 -5.51 -5.06
N ASP A 37 10.21 -6.45 -4.91
CA ASP A 37 10.20 -7.47 -3.86
C ASP A 37 10.93 -8.76 -4.30
N GLY A 38 12.22 -8.65 -4.67
CA GLY A 38 13.07 -9.79 -5.07
C GLY A 38 12.67 -10.48 -6.37
N GLY A 39 11.87 -9.82 -7.21
CA GLY A 39 11.40 -10.36 -8.48
C GLY A 39 12.22 -9.89 -9.69
N LYS A 40 11.50 -9.55 -10.76
CA LYS A 40 12.10 -9.02 -11.98
C LYS A 40 12.62 -7.59 -11.76
N SER A 41 13.67 -7.20 -12.49
CA SER A 41 14.13 -5.82 -12.47
C SER A 41 13.16 -4.88 -13.18
N PHE A 42 12.82 -3.78 -12.51
CA PHE A 42 11.97 -2.70 -13.03
C PHE A 42 12.77 -1.43 -13.32
N HIS A 43 14.11 -1.50 -13.30
CA HIS A 43 14.99 -0.35 -13.46
C HIS A 43 14.67 0.48 -14.73
N ARG A 44 14.39 -0.19 -15.86
CA ARG A 44 14.05 0.50 -17.11
C ARG A 44 12.74 1.28 -17.02
N ILE A 45 11.73 0.71 -16.36
CA ILE A 45 10.43 1.35 -16.14
C ILE A 45 10.62 2.54 -15.20
N ALA A 46 11.30 2.35 -14.07
CA ALA A 46 11.58 3.40 -13.12
C ALA A 46 12.30 4.59 -13.78
N LYS A 47 13.34 4.33 -14.58
CA LYS A 47 14.06 5.37 -15.33
C LYS A 47 13.15 6.09 -16.34
N LYS A 48 12.27 5.35 -17.05
CA LYS A 48 11.37 5.93 -18.07
C LYS A 48 10.37 6.90 -17.47
N TYR A 49 9.89 6.62 -16.25
CA TYR A 49 8.83 7.39 -15.59
C TYR A 49 9.34 8.21 -14.39
N ASP A 50 10.64 8.42 -14.29
CA ASP A 50 11.29 9.20 -13.23
C ASP A 50 10.83 8.76 -11.83
N CYS A 51 11.01 7.45 -11.54
CA CYS A 51 10.71 6.87 -10.24
C CYS A 51 11.99 6.59 -9.46
N PHE A 52 11.99 6.81 -8.16
CA PHE A 52 13.00 6.21 -7.29
C PHE A 52 12.84 4.69 -7.35
N TYR A 53 13.95 3.97 -7.53
CA TYR A 53 13.91 2.53 -7.66
C TYR A 53 14.80 1.83 -6.64
N VAL A 54 14.20 0.88 -5.92
CA VAL A 54 14.91 0.00 -4.99
C VAL A 54 14.61 -1.44 -5.38
N HIS A 55 15.67 -2.25 -5.51
CA HIS A 55 15.55 -3.69 -5.74
C HIS A 55 15.96 -4.42 -4.46
N GLU A 56 14.99 -5.06 -3.81
CA GLU A 56 15.22 -5.89 -2.64
C GLU A 56 15.52 -7.33 -3.08
N GLU A 57 16.47 -7.97 -2.43
CA GLU A 57 16.83 -9.36 -2.75
C GLU A 57 15.83 -10.36 -2.17
N ASN A 58 15.22 -10.02 -1.03
CA ASN A 58 14.31 -10.88 -0.30
C ASN A 58 12.85 -10.61 -0.67
N ASN A 59 12.15 -11.65 -1.10
CA ASN A 59 10.71 -11.61 -1.28
C ASN A 59 10.00 -11.67 0.08
N LEU A 60 9.02 -10.78 0.32
CA LEU A 60 8.17 -10.84 1.50
C LEU A 60 7.23 -12.06 1.53
N GLY A 61 7.25 -12.84 0.45
CA GLY A 61 6.71 -14.21 0.43
C GLY A 61 5.21 -14.31 0.33
N TYR A 62 4.61 -13.60 -0.61
CA TYR A 62 3.23 -13.84 -1.01
C TYR A 62 3.00 -15.20 -1.69
N LYS A 63 4.00 -16.10 -1.68
CA LYS A 63 3.94 -17.37 -2.42
C LYS A 63 3.15 -18.48 -1.72
N ASP A 64 2.97 -18.44 -0.42
CA ASP A 64 2.25 -19.49 0.30
C ASP A 64 0.80 -19.08 0.58
N HIS A 65 -0.02 -19.13 -0.46
CA HIS A 65 -1.47 -18.94 -0.36
C HIS A 65 -2.23 -20.15 0.21
N THR A 66 -1.55 -21.12 0.81
CA THR A 66 -2.14 -22.41 1.12
C THR A 66 -2.96 -22.47 2.41
N HIS A 67 -2.82 -21.51 3.32
CA HIS A 67 -3.54 -21.54 4.60
C HIS A 67 -4.02 -20.16 5.06
N ALA A 68 -5.35 -19.98 5.18
CA ALA A 68 -5.92 -18.81 5.82
C ALA A 68 -5.70 -18.89 7.33
N HIS A 69 -4.91 -17.98 7.86
CA HIS A 69 -4.79 -17.84 9.31
C HIS A 69 -5.63 -16.67 9.78
N GLN A 70 -6.39 -16.90 10.87
CA GLN A 70 -7.00 -15.79 11.56
C GLN A 70 -5.89 -14.96 12.23
N VAL A 71 -5.72 -13.72 11.79
CA VAL A 71 -4.80 -12.78 12.43
C VAL A 71 -5.45 -12.29 13.71
N LYS A 72 -4.68 -12.33 14.80
CA LYS A 72 -5.14 -11.89 16.14
C LYS A 72 -4.22 -10.81 16.69
N PHE A 73 -4.81 -9.85 17.35
CA PHE A 73 -4.12 -8.92 18.24
C PHE A 73 -4.41 -9.35 19.68
N GLY A 74 -3.45 -9.99 20.31
CA GLY A 74 -3.72 -10.72 21.56
C GLY A 74 -4.73 -11.85 21.33
N ASN A 75 -5.88 -11.80 22.01
CA ASN A 75 -6.98 -12.74 21.83
C ASN A 75 -8.08 -12.22 20.87
N ILE A 76 -7.96 -11.00 20.37
CA ILE A 76 -8.97 -10.35 19.53
C ILE A 76 -8.71 -10.71 18.05
N PRO A 77 -9.65 -11.35 17.36
CA PRO A 77 -9.53 -11.57 15.93
C PRO A 77 -9.63 -10.25 15.17
N ILE A 78 -8.65 -9.95 14.32
CA ILE A 78 -8.59 -8.71 13.52
C ILE A 78 -8.87 -8.93 12.04
N GLY A 79 -9.13 -10.16 11.65
CA GLY A 79 -9.45 -10.52 10.27
C GLY A 79 -8.80 -11.83 9.83
N THR A 80 -8.99 -12.18 8.58
CA THR A 80 -8.23 -13.24 7.92
C THR A 80 -6.95 -12.64 7.37
N GLY A 81 -5.82 -13.01 7.94
CA GLY A 81 -4.52 -12.50 7.53
C GLY A 81 -4.11 -12.96 6.14
N ILE A 82 -3.24 -12.18 5.54
CA ILE A 82 -2.47 -12.60 4.39
C ILE A 82 -1.54 -13.73 4.85
N TYR A 83 -1.62 -14.82 4.16
CA TYR A 83 -0.91 -16.06 4.44
C TYR A 83 0.60 -15.85 4.56
N GLY A 84 1.21 -16.46 5.55
CA GLY A 84 2.64 -16.47 5.73
C GLY A 84 3.26 -15.14 6.20
N MET A 85 2.48 -14.19 6.72
CA MET A 85 3.02 -12.99 7.34
C MET A 85 3.59 -13.31 8.72
N THR A 86 4.91 -13.38 8.80
CA THR A 86 5.63 -13.45 10.07
C THR A 86 5.92 -12.04 10.58
N LYS A 87 6.32 -11.94 11.87
CA LYS A 87 6.75 -10.66 12.45
C LYS A 87 7.87 -10.01 11.65
N GLU A 88 8.83 -10.81 11.19
CA GLU A 88 9.98 -10.36 10.41
C GLU A 88 9.53 -9.76 9.07
N LYS A 89 8.58 -10.40 8.39
CA LYS A 89 8.02 -9.87 7.13
C LYS A 89 7.25 -8.57 7.33
N VAL A 90 6.49 -8.46 8.42
CA VAL A 90 5.82 -7.19 8.78
C VAL A 90 6.83 -6.09 9.03
N LEU A 91 7.88 -6.36 9.81
CA LEU A 91 8.93 -5.39 10.08
C LEU A 91 9.68 -4.98 8.81
N GLU A 92 9.95 -5.92 7.92
CA GLU A 92 10.58 -5.66 6.64
C GLU A 92 9.67 -4.83 5.72
N TRP A 93 8.39 -5.11 5.67
CA TRP A 93 7.42 -4.29 4.95
C TRP A 93 7.38 -2.85 5.50
N LEU A 94 7.33 -2.70 6.82
CA LEU A 94 7.38 -1.39 7.47
C LEU A 94 8.67 -0.63 7.16
N ARG A 95 9.82 -1.32 7.11
CA ARG A 95 11.10 -0.73 6.71
C ARG A 95 11.01 -0.15 5.28
N ARG A 96 10.45 -0.90 4.33
CA ARG A 96 10.26 -0.47 2.94
C ARG A 96 9.29 0.70 2.85
N PHE A 97 8.19 0.64 3.56
CA PHE A 97 7.23 1.74 3.62
C PHE A 97 7.88 3.01 4.17
N ARG A 98 8.64 2.91 5.28
CA ARG A 98 9.38 4.03 5.84
C ARG A 98 10.40 4.59 4.84
N LEU A 99 11.11 3.74 4.11
CA LEU A 99 12.04 4.15 3.06
C LEU A 99 11.32 4.94 1.98
N ALA A 100 10.16 4.47 1.52
CA ALA A 100 9.34 5.19 0.54
C ALA A 100 8.90 6.56 1.06
N CYS A 101 8.43 6.65 2.31
CA CYS A 101 8.10 7.92 2.95
C CYS A 101 9.30 8.88 2.96
N THR A 102 10.49 8.37 3.31
CA THR A 102 11.73 9.18 3.34
C THR A 102 12.12 9.69 1.96
N LEU A 103 12.03 8.84 0.93
CA LEU A 103 12.39 9.20 -0.45
C LEU A 103 11.38 10.17 -1.07
N CYS A 104 10.09 10.00 -0.81
CA CYS A 104 9.06 10.92 -1.27
C CYS A 104 9.13 12.27 -0.54
N ASN A 105 9.39 12.27 0.75
CA ASN A 105 9.40 13.45 1.61
C ASN A 105 8.15 14.33 1.42
N THR A 106 6.98 13.72 1.48
CA THR A 106 5.68 14.33 1.22
C THR A 106 4.75 14.18 2.42
N ASP A 107 3.69 14.96 2.47
CA ASP A 107 2.70 14.94 3.58
C ASP A 107 1.90 13.64 3.59
N HIS A 108 1.61 13.09 2.40
CA HIS A 108 0.81 11.88 2.23
C HIS A 108 1.48 10.88 1.29
N ILE A 109 1.27 9.59 1.53
CA ILE A 109 1.72 8.50 0.68
C ILE A 109 0.53 7.70 0.17
N LEU A 110 0.40 7.64 -1.15
CA LEU A 110 -0.49 6.71 -1.83
C LEU A 110 0.21 5.36 -1.97
N MET A 111 -0.41 4.32 -1.44
CA MET A 111 0.01 2.94 -1.71
C MET A 111 -0.66 2.44 -2.97
N MET A 112 0.14 2.03 -3.95
CA MET A 112 -0.34 1.47 -5.22
C MET A 112 0.03 0.00 -5.36
N GLU A 113 -0.81 -0.71 -6.09
CA GLU A 113 -0.60 -2.10 -6.52
C GLU A 113 -0.62 -2.18 -8.06
N ASP A 114 -0.10 -3.28 -8.63
CA ASP A 114 0.04 -3.46 -10.09
C ASP A 114 -1.29 -3.52 -10.88
N ASP A 115 -2.40 -3.74 -10.19
CA ASP A 115 -3.74 -3.89 -10.79
C ASP A 115 -4.61 -2.64 -10.66
N ILE A 116 -4.01 -1.51 -10.28
CA ILE A 116 -4.69 -0.23 -10.14
C ILE A 116 -4.43 0.64 -11.37
N LEU A 117 -5.50 1.19 -11.95
CA LEU A 117 -5.42 2.23 -12.99
C LEU A 117 -6.05 3.53 -12.47
N ILE A 118 -5.28 4.61 -12.51
CA ILE A 118 -5.75 5.94 -12.12
C ILE A 118 -6.47 6.57 -13.30
N ARG A 119 -7.69 7.07 -13.07
CA ARG A 119 -8.55 7.64 -14.11
C ARG A 119 -8.87 9.13 -13.89
N GLY A 120 -8.26 9.75 -12.90
CA GLY A 120 -8.49 11.16 -12.56
C GLY A 120 -7.49 11.64 -11.53
N GLU A 121 -7.56 12.93 -11.21
CA GLU A 121 -6.76 13.52 -10.16
C GLU A 121 -7.12 12.94 -8.78
N ILE A 122 -6.10 12.68 -7.98
CA ILE A 122 -6.25 12.26 -6.58
C ILE A 122 -6.06 13.50 -5.71
N ASN A 123 -7.16 13.95 -5.12
CA ASN A 123 -7.17 15.07 -4.20
C ASN A 123 -7.38 14.53 -2.77
N VAL A 124 -6.35 14.62 -1.94
CA VAL A 124 -6.42 14.20 -0.53
C VAL A 124 -6.72 15.43 0.32
N PRO A 125 -7.83 15.45 1.09
CA PRO A 125 -8.11 16.53 2.02
C PRO A 125 -7.02 16.66 3.08
N GLU A 126 -6.65 17.87 3.46
CA GLU A 126 -5.60 18.12 4.48
C GLU A 126 -5.93 17.50 5.85
N THR A 127 -7.20 17.32 6.13
CA THR A 127 -7.69 16.75 7.40
C THR A 127 -7.61 15.22 7.45
N TRP A 128 -7.24 14.56 6.35
CA TRP A 128 -7.16 13.11 6.33
C TRP A 128 -5.78 12.64 6.79
N GLU A 129 -5.77 11.82 7.82
CA GLU A 129 -4.57 11.12 8.28
C GLU A 129 -4.44 9.76 7.60
N PHE A 130 -5.57 9.10 7.32
CA PHE A 130 -5.62 7.80 6.69
C PHE A 130 -6.86 7.66 5.81
N ALA A 131 -6.69 7.09 4.62
CA ALA A 131 -7.77 6.73 3.72
C ALA A 131 -7.45 5.40 3.01
N GLY A 132 -8.47 4.62 2.70
CA GLY A 132 -8.29 3.36 2.00
C GLY A 132 -9.57 2.89 1.32
N GLN A 133 -9.41 1.98 0.35
CA GLN A 133 -10.55 1.35 -0.29
C GLN A 133 -11.17 0.33 0.65
N ALA A 134 -12.44 0.48 0.98
CA ALA A 134 -13.22 -0.56 1.62
C ALA A 134 -13.55 -1.65 0.59
N LYS A 135 -13.03 -2.85 0.79
CA LYS A 135 -13.45 -4.02 -0.01
C LYS A 135 -14.56 -4.75 0.76
N PRO A 136 -15.71 -5.03 0.13
CA PRO A 136 -16.72 -5.88 0.74
C PRO A 136 -16.11 -7.21 1.17
N GLY A 137 -16.28 -7.60 2.44
CA GLY A 137 -15.72 -8.84 3.00
C GLY A 137 -14.31 -8.74 3.60
N ASN A 138 -13.60 -7.63 3.45
CA ASN A 138 -12.29 -7.38 4.08
C ASN A 138 -12.36 -6.31 5.18
N LEU A 139 -13.51 -6.11 5.76
CA LEU A 139 -13.69 -5.18 6.87
C LEU A 139 -12.95 -5.70 8.10
N LEU A 140 -12.29 -4.80 8.80
CA LEU A 140 -11.81 -5.08 10.15
C LEU A 140 -13.00 -5.55 10.99
N GLN A 141 -12.78 -6.58 11.81
CA GLN A 141 -13.86 -7.07 12.66
C GLN A 141 -14.30 -5.98 13.64
N GLU A 142 -15.60 -5.85 13.86
CA GLU A 142 -16.18 -4.84 14.74
C GLU A 142 -15.55 -4.80 16.13
N GLU A 143 -15.21 -5.97 16.67
CA GLU A 143 -14.50 -6.07 17.96
C GLU A 143 -13.15 -5.40 17.96
N PHE A 144 -12.39 -5.51 16.87
CA PHE A 144 -11.10 -4.86 16.76
C PHE A 144 -11.25 -3.35 16.55
N MET A 145 -12.21 -2.92 15.75
CA MET A 145 -12.53 -1.50 15.57
C MET A 145 -12.93 -0.87 16.92
N ARG A 146 -13.83 -1.53 17.65
CA ARG A 146 -14.23 -1.09 18.99
C ARG A 146 -13.02 -1.00 19.95
N TYR A 147 -12.16 -2.02 19.96
CA TYR A 147 -10.94 -2.01 20.75
C TYR A 147 -10.05 -0.80 20.45
N LEU A 148 -9.84 -0.47 19.17
CA LEU A 148 -9.02 0.68 18.78
C LEU A 148 -9.66 1.99 19.20
N THR A 149 -11.00 2.12 19.06
CA THR A 149 -11.75 3.29 19.53
C THR A 149 -11.62 3.47 21.04
N GLU A 150 -11.87 2.43 21.81
CA GLU A 150 -11.85 2.48 23.28
C GLU A 150 -10.45 2.74 23.83
N LYS A 151 -9.42 2.13 23.23
CA LYS A 151 -8.05 2.21 23.74
C LYS A 151 -7.25 3.40 23.26
N TYR A 152 -7.46 3.81 22.02
CA TYR A 152 -6.63 4.80 21.34
C TYR A 152 -7.41 6.01 20.83
N GLY A 153 -8.73 6.06 21.03
CA GLY A 153 -9.57 7.16 20.57
C GLY A 153 -9.70 7.24 19.03
N VAL A 154 -9.49 6.13 18.32
CA VAL A 154 -9.60 6.10 16.86
C VAL A 154 -11.05 6.30 16.45
N GLU A 155 -11.34 7.36 15.73
CA GLU A 155 -12.65 7.58 15.11
C GLU A 155 -12.71 6.94 13.73
N TRP A 156 -13.73 6.12 13.51
CA TRP A 156 -13.95 5.44 12.23
C TRP A 156 -14.98 6.19 11.41
N ASN A 157 -14.59 6.72 10.28
CA ASN A 157 -15.55 7.25 9.33
C ASN A 157 -16.04 6.11 8.42
N VAL A 158 -17.15 5.48 8.81
CA VAL A 158 -17.78 4.38 8.05
C VAL A 158 -18.27 4.80 6.66
N ASN A 159 -18.33 6.12 6.38
CA ASN A 159 -18.67 6.67 5.07
C ASN A 159 -17.45 6.87 4.16
N LEU A 160 -16.25 6.45 4.59
CA LEU A 160 -15.09 6.29 3.70
C LEU A 160 -15.28 5.09 2.75
N SER A 161 -16.51 4.79 2.38
CA SER A 161 -16.78 4.05 1.18
C SER A 161 -16.44 4.96 0.01
N LEU A 162 -15.41 4.58 -0.75
CA LEU A 162 -15.28 5.00 -2.11
C LEU A 162 -14.48 6.29 -2.35
N ILE A 163 -13.19 6.16 -2.33
CA ILE A 163 -12.52 6.66 -3.50
C ILE A 163 -12.83 5.64 -4.60
N HIS A 164 -13.91 5.86 -5.35
CA HIS A 164 -14.05 5.29 -6.67
C HIS A 164 -12.99 5.98 -7.54
N ILE A 165 -11.86 5.33 -7.65
CA ILE A 165 -10.86 5.68 -8.64
C ILE A 165 -11.26 5.06 -9.96
#